data_d46fe1823b0e952ec782f9e426802098
#
_entry.id   d46fe1823b0e952ec782f9e426802098
#
_cell.length_a   1.000
_cell.length_b   1.000
_cell.length_c   1.000
_cell.angle_alpha   90.00
_cell.angle_beta   90.00
_cell.angle_gamma   90.00
#
_symmetry.space_group_name_H-M   'P 1'
#
loop_
_entity.id
_entity.type
_entity.pdbx_description
1 polymer ?
#
loop_
_entity_poly.entity_id
_entity_poly.type
_entity_poly.pdbx_seq_one_letter_code
_entity_poly.pdbx_strand_id
1 'polypeptide(L)'
;MRNDNRRIAVNTGILYVRMLLIMAITIYTSRILLKALGITDYGIYNVVGSAVTLFSFLNSCLIPVTQRYLSIELGKRNYKRLNTVFNVSISIHVFIALVIVVLCETCGVWLLNCKMVIPADRLVAANWCFQLSLLGLVLSIISIPYNGLIISHEKMNAFAYISLVDVLLKLVICYVVDNFHSDRLILYGVLIVVAQTLSQFLYWAYCNKKFQESKLCFVGYGALHKEILRIAGWGLFAHIPYAINTSLINMLLNMFFSPIVNAARGISVQVTSALQQFSTNLQTSVTPQITKSYAMNDYERMLFLIINSSRFSIYLLFIIVLPVYMRLEDILSLWLVEVPEYTSSFIRITIIGSFLTCLQTPLTVGLRSQGNIGKPFFWSGIAAVSYTHLRAHET
;
A
#
# COMPACT_ATOMS: atom_id res chain seq x y z
N MET A 1 9.64 -8.74 28.16
CA MET A 1 9.53 -9.77 27.11
C MET A 1 8.14 -10.42 27.00
N ARG A 2 7.59 -11.08 28.06
CA ARG A 2 6.28 -11.79 27.95
C ARG A 2 5.10 -10.86 27.58
N ASN A 3 5.02 -9.68 28.15
CA ASN A 3 3.96 -8.71 27.86
C ASN A 3 4.02 -8.14 26.44
N ASP A 4 5.23 -7.93 25.89
CA ASP A 4 5.40 -7.38 24.54
C ASP A 4 5.07 -8.42 23.48
N ASN A 5 5.44 -9.69 23.70
CA ASN A 5 5.09 -10.77 22.78
C ASN A 5 3.57 -11.01 22.73
N ARG A 6 2.90 -10.94 23.91
CA ARG A 6 1.43 -10.99 23.98
C ARG A 6 0.80 -9.82 23.22
N ARG A 7 1.37 -8.61 23.33
CA ARG A 7 0.89 -7.42 22.60
C ARG A 7 1.04 -7.58 21.10
N ILE A 8 2.19 -8.10 20.63
CA ILE A 8 2.38 -8.42 19.21
C ILE A 8 1.33 -9.42 18.73
N ALA A 9 1.11 -10.52 19.45
CA ALA A 9 0.13 -11.54 19.07
C ALA A 9 -1.29 -10.99 18.98
N VAL A 10 -1.71 -10.19 19.97
CA VAL A 10 -3.04 -9.55 19.97
C VAL A 10 -3.16 -8.56 18.81
N ASN A 11 -2.15 -7.70 18.60
CA ASN A 11 -2.14 -6.74 17.50
C ASN A 11 -2.20 -7.44 16.14
N THR A 12 -1.47 -8.53 15.98
CA THR A 12 -1.50 -9.34 14.75
C THR A 12 -2.89 -9.94 14.51
N GLY A 13 -3.50 -10.52 15.56
CA GLY A 13 -4.86 -11.07 15.49
C GLY A 13 -5.89 -10.02 15.04
N ILE A 14 -5.82 -8.80 15.61
CA ILE A 14 -6.69 -7.69 15.23
C ILE A 14 -6.50 -7.31 13.76
N LEU A 15 -5.26 -7.23 13.29
CA LEU A 15 -4.97 -6.90 11.90
C LEU A 15 -5.45 -7.99 10.93
N TYR A 16 -5.44 -9.27 11.34
CA TYR A 16 -5.99 -10.35 10.51
C TYR A 16 -7.52 -10.31 10.42
N VAL A 17 -8.21 -10.14 11.55
CA VAL A 17 -9.67 -9.97 11.55
C VAL A 17 -10.07 -8.78 10.68
N ARG A 18 -9.39 -7.65 10.87
CA ARG A 18 -9.55 -6.46 10.02
C ARG A 18 -9.36 -6.78 8.54
N MET A 19 -8.29 -7.48 8.18
CA MET A 19 -7.98 -7.83 6.78
C MET A 19 -9.09 -8.66 6.15
N LEU A 20 -9.54 -9.70 6.83
CA LEU A 20 -10.59 -10.58 6.32
C LEU A 20 -11.91 -9.83 6.13
N LEU A 21 -12.29 -8.97 7.08
CA LEU A 21 -13.48 -8.13 6.98
C LEU A 21 -13.38 -7.15 5.81
N ILE A 22 -12.25 -6.44 5.68
CA ILE A 22 -12.02 -5.50 4.57
C ILE A 22 -12.08 -6.23 3.24
N MET A 23 -11.44 -7.40 3.12
CA MET A 23 -11.44 -8.18 1.88
C MET A 23 -12.85 -8.63 1.49
N ALA A 24 -13.62 -9.17 2.43
CA ALA A 24 -15.00 -9.60 2.20
C ALA A 24 -15.89 -8.41 1.76
N ILE A 25 -15.81 -7.29 2.48
CA ILE A 25 -16.58 -6.08 2.16
C ILE A 25 -16.16 -5.52 0.80
N THR A 26 -14.86 -5.49 0.47
CA THR A 26 -14.37 -4.93 -0.79
C THR A 26 -14.84 -5.77 -1.99
N ILE A 27 -14.81 -7.10 -1.89
CA ILE A 27 -15.32 -7.99 -2.94
C ILE A 27 -16.83 -7.76 -3.15
N TYR A 28 -17.58 -7.63 -2.07
CA TYR A 28 -19.01 -7.36 -2.15
C TYR A 28 -19.31 -5.97 -2.72
N THR A 29 -18.56 -4.96 -2.29
CA THR A 29 -18.68 -3.56 -2.74
C THR A 29 -18.41 -3.43 -4.24
N SER A 30 -17.38 -4.12 -4.77
CA SER A 30 -17.04 -4.04 -6.19
C SER A 30 -18.16 -4.56 -7.09
N ARG A 31 -18.88 -5.60 -6.64
CA ARG A 31 -20.04 -6.13 -7.35
C ARG A 31 -21.20 -5.14 -7.42
N ILE A 32 -21.52 -4.49 -6.29
CA ILE A 32 -22.58 -3.48 -6.23
C ILE A 32 -22.21 -2.27 -7.10
N LEU A 33 -20.97 -1.83 -7.01
CA LEU A 33 -20.48 -0.68 -7.76
C LEU A 33 -20.53 -0.91 -9.27
N LEU A 34 -20.12 -2.10 -9.75
CA LEU A 34 -20.23 -2.45 -11.16
C LEU A 34 -21.67 -2.43 -11.64
N LYS A 35 -22.60 -2.92 -10.82
CA LYS A 35 -24.05 -2.87 -11.12
C LYS A 35 -24.56 -1.44 -11.15
N ALA A 36 -24.16 -0.61 -10.18
CA ALA A 36 -24.62 0.77 -10.03
C ALA A 36 -24.11 1.71 -11.13
N LEU A 37 -22.82 1.62 -11.48
CA LEU A 37 -22.21 2.48 -12.50
C LEU A 37 -22.42 1.94 -13.93
N GLY A 38 -22.61 0.65 -14.11
CA GLY A 38 -22.54 -0.01 -15.40
C GLY A 38 -21.10 -0.17 -15.92
N ILE A 39 -20.94 -0.91 -17.02
CA ILE A 39 -19.63 -1.29 -17.54
C ILE A 39 -18.80 -0.06 -17.98
N THR A 40 -19.44 0.90 -18.65
CA THR A 40 -18.77 2.08 -19.23
C THR A 40 -18.21 2.99 -18.14
N ASP A 41 -19.04 3.43 -17.19
CA ASP A 41 -18.62 4.34 -16.11
C ASP A 41 -17.67 3.67 -15.13
N TYR A 42 -17.85 2.36 -14.85
CA TYR A 42 -16.90 1.59 -14.06
C TYR A 42 -15.57 1.47 -14.78
N GLY A 43 -15.58 1.30 -16.12
CA GLY A 43 -14.37 1.32 -16.96
C GLY A 43 -13.65 2.67 -16.89
N ILE A 44 -14.35 3.78 -17.03
CA ILE A 44 -13.80 5.14 -16.91
C ILE A 44 -13.18 5.34 -15.52
N TYR A 45 -13.89 4.97 -14.46
CA TYR A 45 -13.39 5.04 -13.09
C TYR A 45 -12.06 4.29 -12.92
N ASN A 46 -11.96 3.06 -13.43
CA ASN A 46 -10.74 2.26 -13.35
C ASN A 46 -9.59 2.85 -14.16
N VAL A 47 -9.85 3.31 -15.38
CA VAL A 47 -8.82 3.93 -16.25
C VAL A 47 -8.31 5.22 -15.65
N VAL A 48 -9.19 6.10 -15.22
CA VAL A 48 -8.86 7.38 -14.57
C VAL A 48 -8.17 7.14 -13.23
N GLY A 49 -8.70 6.23 -12.41
CA GLY A 49 -8.10 5.83 -11.15
C GLY A 49 -6.71 5.24 -11.31
N SER A 50 -6.45 4.48 -12.39
CA SER A 50 -5.12 3.91 -12.67
C SER A 50 -4.05 4.96 -12.89
N ALA A 51 -4.36 6.07 -13.56
CA ALA A 51 -3.45 7.19 -13.75
C ALA A 51 -3.03 7.81 -12.41
N VAL A 52 -3.96 7.93 -11.47
CA VAL A 52 -3.68 8.45 -10.12
C VAL A 52 -2.95 7.41 -9.27
N THR A 53 -3.33 6.13 -9.38
CA THR A 53 -2.69 5.05 -8.60
C THR A 53 -1.24 4.78 -9.02
N LEU A 54 -0.79 5.26 -10.18
CA LEU A 54 0.64 5.24 -10.53
C LEU A 54 1.50 5.90 -9.44
N PHE A 55 0.97 6.91 -8.75
CA PHE A 55 1.69 7.58 -7.66
C PHE A 55 1.60 6.85 -6.32
N SER A 56 0.81 5.79 -6.21
CA SER A 56 0.68 5.02 -4.96
C SER A 56 1.98 4.33 -4.51
N PHE A 57 2.95 4.11 -5.43
CA PHE A 57 4.27 3.60 -5.06
C PHE A 57 5.00 4.52 -4.07
N LEU A 58 4.69 5.82 -4.07
CA LEU A 58 5.22 6.77 -3.09
C LEU A 58 4.84 6.39 -1.65
N ASN A 59 3.62 5.90 -1.44
CA ASN A 59 3.18 5.41 -0.13
C ASN A 59 4.09 4.27 0.37
N SER A 60 4.49 3.35 -0.53
CA SER A 60 5.39 2.24 -0.20
C SER A 60 6.78 2.69 0.24
N CYS A 61 7.22 3.87 -0.20
CA CYS A 61 8.50 4.47 0.20
C CYS A 61 8.37 5.32 1.46
N LEU A 62 7.32 6.14 1.56
CA LEU A 62 7.15 7.15 2.60
C LEU A 62 6.70 6.55 3.94
N ILE A 63 5.78 5.56 3.92
CA ILE A 63 5.25 4.92 5.12
C ILE A 63 6.38 4.32 5.99
N PRO A 64 7.28 3.46 5.47
CA PRO A 64 8.33 2.85 6.28
C PRO A 64 9.33 3.88 6.82
N VAL A 65 9.63 4.93 6.06
CA VAL A 65 10.56 5.99 6.49
C VAL A 65 9.95 6.75 7.66
N THR A 66 8.71 7.21 7.52
CA THR A 66 8.00 7.94 8.58
C THR A 66 7.87 7.09 9.85
N GLN A 67 7.42 5.83 9.73
CA GLN A 67 7.30 4.92 10.87
C GLN A 67 8.65 4.67 11.55
N ARG A 68 9.73 4.55 10.79
CA ARG A 68 11.07 4.37 11.34
C ARG A 68 11.46 5.52 12.26
N TYR A 69 11.39 6.76 11.77
CA TYR A 69 11.78 7.92 12.57
C TYR A 69 10.91 8.09 13.82
N LEU A 70 9.60 7.95 13.69
CA LEU A 70 8.68 7.99 14.82
C LEU A 70 8.97 6.89 15.85
N SER A 71 9.20 5.65 15.40
CA SER A 71 9.49 4.51 16.29
C SER A 71 10.83 4.64 17.00
N ILE A 72 11.86 5.22 16.35
CA ILE A 72 13.17 5.49 16.95
C ILE A 72 13.03 6.48 18.12
N GLU A 73 12.37 7.61 17.90
CA GLU A 73 12.23 8.64 18.94
C GLU A 73 11.33 8.15 20.10
N LEU A 74 10.34 7.33 19.81
CA LEU A 74 9.55 6.62 20.82
C LEU A 74 10.40 5.62 21.64
N GLY A 75 11.28 4.85 20.97
CA GLY A 75 12.20 3.94 21.65
C GLY A 75 13.17 4.67 22.57
N LYS A 76 13.66 5.85 22.15
CA LYS A 76 14.52 6.75 22.95
C LYS A 76 13.76 7.53 24.01
N ARG A 77 12.42 7.48 24.06
CA ARG A 77 11.54 8.25 24.93
C ARG A 77 11.76 9.77 24.81
N ASN A 78 12.16 10.27 23.62
CA ASN A 78 12.39 11.68 23.36
C ASN A 78 11.16 12.34 22.72
N TYR A 79 10.17 12.67 23.54
CA TYR A 79 8.89 13.21 23.05
C TYR A 79 9.00 14.58 22.38
N LYS A 80 9.98 15.45 22.77
CA LYS A 80 10.21 16.73 22.09
C LYS A 80 10.66 16.50 20.65
N ARG A 81 11.64 15.62 20.46
CA ARG A 81 12.14 15.29 19.13
C ARG A 81 11.12 14.50 18.32
N LEU A 82 10.31 13.66 18.97
CA LEU A 82 9.19 12.96 18.33
C LEU A 82 8.19 13.96 17.70
N ASN A 83 7.80 15.04 18.43
CA ASN A 83 6.96 16.10 17.86
C ASN A 83 7.63 16.79 16.67
N THR A 84 8.95 17.10 16.78
CA THR A 84 9.70 17.66 15.64
C THR A 84 9.68 16.73 14.43
N VAL A 85 9.96 15.44 14.62
CA VAL A 85 9.91 14.43 13.55
C VAL A 85 8.53 14.33 12.92
N PHE A 86 7.48 14.36 13.73
CA PHE A 86 6.10 14.32 13.25
C PHE A 86 5.80 15.55 12.36
N ASN A 87 6.12 16.75 12.80
CA ASN A 87 5.87 17.98 12.05
C ASN A 87 6.73 18.08 10.78
N VAL A 88 8.00 17.65 10.83
CA VAL A 88 8.86 17.54 9.64
C VAL A 88 8.26 16.54 8.65
N SER A 89 7.75 15.40 9.13
CA SER A 89 7.09 14.43 8.26
C SER A 89 5.84 15.03 7.59
N ILE A 90 4.99 15.75 8.33
CA ILE A 90 3.83 16.46 7.77
C ILE A 90 4.28 17.42 6.65
N SER A 91 5.29 18.27 6.92
CA SER A 91 5.76 19.25 5.91
C SER A 91 6.29 18.59 4.64
N ILE A 92 7.01 17.45 4.77
CA ILE A 92 7.51 16.68 3.63
C ILE A 92 6.34 16.09 2.83
N HIS A 93 5.33 15.51 3.51
CA HIS A 93 4.19 14.90 2.82
C HIS A 93 3.32 15.96 2.12
N VAL A 94 3.13 17.12 2.71
CA VAL A 94 2.46 18.27 2.07
C VAL A 94 3.23 18.73 0.82
N PHE A 95 4.55 18.85 0.92
CA PHE A 95 5.40 19.22 -0.22
C PHE A 95 5.29 18.18 -1.36
N ILE A 96 5.38 16.90 -1.04
CA ILE A 96 5.25 15.82 -2.03
C ILE A 96 3.85 15.83 -2.65
N ALA A 97 2.80 16.03 -1.86
CA ALA A 97 1.43 16.15 -2.35
C ALA A 97 1.27 17.31 -3.34
N LEU A 98 1.86 18.47 -3.05
CA LEU A 98 1.87 19.61 -3.98
C LEU A 98 2.58 19.30 -5.30
N VAL A 99 3.74 18.64 -5.25
CA VAL A 99 4.47 18.22 -6.46
C VAL A 99 3.61 17.26 -7.29
N ILE A 100 2.91 16.32 -6.65
CA ILE A 100 2.03 15.37 -7.35
C ILE A 100 0.85 16.10 -7.98
N VAL A 101 0.24 17.05 -7.27
CA VAL A 101 -0.84 17.87 -7.84
C VAL A 101 -0.36 18.57 -9.11
N VAL A 102 0.79 19.24 -9.09
CA VAL A 102 1.34 19.90 -10.27
C VAL A 102 1.59 18.91 -11.42
N LEU A 103 2.15 17.74 -11.13
CA LEU A 103 2.38 16.71 -12.16
C LEU A 103 1.07 16.15 -12.73
N CYS A 104 0.06 15.91 -11.87
CA CYS A 104 -1.23 15.41 -12.31
C CYS A 104 -1.99 16.47 -13.12
N GLU A 105 -1.97 17.74 -12.71
CA GLU A 105 -2.64 18.83 -13.43
C GLU A 105 -1.99 19.12 -14.79
N THR A 106 -0.68 18.93 -14.92
CA THR A 106 0.01 19.12 -16.20
C THR A 106 -0.05 17.86 -17.05
N CYS A 107 0.64 16.80 -16.65
CA CYS A 107 0.77 15.58 -17.44
C CYS A 107 -0.49 14.70 -17.39
N GLY A 108 -1.15 14.63 -16.23
CA GLY A 108 -2.32 13.76 -16.03
C GLY A 108 -3.53 14.26 -16.80
N VAL A 109 -3.84 15.56 -16.73
CA VAL A 109 -4.95 16.18 -17.48
C VAL A 109 -4.68 16.11 -18.99
N TRP A 110 -3.45 16.35 -19.42
CA TRP A 110 -3.07 16.16 -20.82
C TRP A 110 -3.28 14.71 -21.30
N LEU A 111 -2.82 13.73 -20.48
CA LEU A 111 -3.00 12.31 -20.81
C LEU A 111 -4.47 11.94 -20.93
N LEU A 112 -5.30 12.40 -19.98
CA LEU A 112 -6.73 12.14 -19.93
C LEU A 112 -7.46 12.68 -21.17
N ASN A 113 -7.18 13.93 -21.55
CA ASN A 113 -7.93 14.61 -22.61
C ASN A 113 -7.38 14.37 -24.02
N CYS A 114 -6.09 14.00 -24.16
CA CYS A 114 -5.44 13.88 -25.48
C CYS A 114 -5.07 12.43 -25.87
N LYS A 115 -4.94 11.52 -24.90
CA LYS A 115 -4.43 10.16 -25.18
C LYS A 115 -5.40 9.04 -24.78
N MET A 116 -6.26 9.26 -23.79
CA MET A 116 -7.22 8.24 -23.37
C MET A 116 -8.44 8.24 -24.30
N VAL A 117 -8.93 7.04 -24.60
CA VAL A 117 -10.14 6.87 -25.40
C VAL A 117 -11.35 6.87 -24.44
N ILE A 118 -11.97 8.02 -24.29
CA ILE A 118 -13.16 8.24 -23.45
C ILE A 118 -14.29 8.72 -24.34
N PRO A 119 -15.54 8.20 -24.20
CA PRO A 119 -16.71 8.71 -24.93
C PRO A 119 -16.89 10.22 -24.71
N ALA A 120 -17.17 10.96 -25.77
CA ALA A 120 -17.25 12.43 -25.71
C ALA A 120 -18.30 12.94 -24.72
N ASP A 121 -19.43 12.24 -24.60
CA ASP A 121 -20.51 12.51 -23.65
C ASP A 121 -20.12 12.29 -22.19
N ARG A 122 -19.07 11.49 -21.93
CA ARG A 122 -18.57 11.17 -20.57
C ARG A 122 -17.27 11.91 -20.21
N LEU A 123 -16.70 12.73 -21.09
CA LEU A 123 -15.42 13.40 -20.87
C LEU A 123 -15.46 14.34 -19.67
N VAL A 124 -16.57 15.06 -19.45
CA VAL A 124 -16.76 15.93 -18.28
C VAL A 124 -16.76 15.11 -16.98
N ALA A 125 -17.51 14.02 -16.96
CA ALA A 125 -17.56 13.13 -15.80
C ALA A 125 -16.20 12.49 -15.49
N ALA A 126 -15.43 12.13 -16.53
CA ALA A 126 -14.08 11.60 -16.40
C ALA A 126 -13.10 12.64 -15.80
N ASN A 127 -13.17 13.89 -16.23
CA ASN A 127 -12.36 14.98 -15.65
C ASN A 127 -12.71 15.20 -14.16
N TRP A 128 -14.00 15.25 -13.80
CA TRP A 128 -14.41 15.32 -12.40
C TRP A 128 -13.91 14.13 -11.58
N CYS A 129 -14.03 12.92 -12.12
CA CYS A 129 -13.52 11.70 -11.48
C CYS A 129 -12.00 11.76 -11.27
N PHE A 130 -11.25 12.32 -12.23
CA PHE A 130 -9.80 12.51 -12.12
C PHE A 130 -9.46 13.49 -10.98
N GLN A 131 -10.10 14.67 -10.93
CA GLN A 131 -9.86 15.68 -9.91
C GLN A 131 -10.19 15.14 -8.50
N LEU A 132 -11.32 14.45 -8.37
CA LEU A 132 -11.74 13.83 -7.11
C LEU A 132 -10.77 12.71 -6.69
N SER A 133 -10.29 11.90 -7.63
CA SER A 133 -9.28 10.86 -7.36
C SER A 133 -7.95 11.46 -6.92
N LEU A 134 -7.53 12.57 -7.56
CA LEU A 134 -6.33 13.32 -7.17
C LEU A 134 -6.44 13.88 -5.76
N LEU A 135 -7.58 14.48 -5.42
CA LEU A 135 -7.84 14.96 -4.06
C LEU A 135 -7.78 13.81 -3.04
N GLY A 136 -8.35 12.65 -3.36
CA GLY A 136 -8.24 11.45 -2.55
C GLY A 136 -6.80 10.97 -2.34
N LEU A 137 -5.96 11.04 -3.37
CA LEU A 137 -4.54 10.72 -3.27
C LEU A 137 -3.81 11.70 -2.33
N VAL A 138 -4.06 12.99 -2.46
CA VAL A 138 -3.50 14.02 -1.57
C VAL A 138 -3.87 13.75 -0.11
N LEU A 139 -5.14 13.48 0.18
CA LEU A 139 -5.60 13.11 1.51
C LEU A 139 -4.90 11.86 2.04
N SER A 140 -4.72 10.85 1.20
CA SER A 140 -4.01 9.61 1.55
C SER A 140 -2.56 9.90 1.93
N ILE A 141 -1.83 10.72 1.19
CA ILE A 141 -0.44 11.08 1.46
C ILE A 141 -0.32 11.86 2.78
N ILE A 142 -1.19 12.85 3.01
CA ILE A 142 -1.20 13.64 4.25
C ILE A 142 -1.54 12.78 5.47
N SER A 143 -2.25 11.66 5.29
CA SER A 143 -2.59 10.73 6.38
C SER A 143 -1.42 9.90 6.89
N ILE A 144 -0.37 9.74 6.11
CA ILE A 144 0.74 8.82 6.43
C ILE A 144 1.38 9.12 7.79
N PRO A 145 1.72 10.37 8.16
CA PRO A 145 2.29 10.66 9.47
C PRO A 145 1.37 10.30 10.64
N TYR A 146 0.06 10.53 10.52
CA TYR A 146 -0.92 10.17 11.56
C TYR A 146 -1.04 8.65 11.72
N ASN A 147 -1.16 7.92 10.61
CA ASN A 147 -1.16 6.47 10.61
C ASN A 147 0.16 5.91 11.15
N GLY A 148 1.28 6.49 10.74
CA GLY A 148 2.61 6.15 11.22
C GLY A 148 2.75 6.32 12.73
N LEU A 149 2.19 7.39 13.31
CA LEU A 149 2.19 7.64 14.74
C LEU A 149 1.37 6.59 15.50
N ILE A 150 0.16 6.27 15.05
CA ILE A 150 -0.71 5.24 15.65
C ILE A 150 -0.02 3.87 15.65
N ILE A 151 0.58 3.48 14.52
CA ILE A 151 1.29 2.21 14.37
C ILE A 151 2.56 2.19 15.24
N SER A 152 3.32 3.29 15.28
CA SER A 152 4.53 3.40 16.11
C SER A 152 4.24 3.31 17.61
N HIS A 153 3.07 3.79 18.06
CA HIS A 153 2.54 3.59 19.41
C HIS A 153 1.88 2.20 19.61
N GLU A 154 1.85 1.37 18.56
CA GLU A 154 1.26 0.02 18.59
C GLU A 154 -0.23 -0.01 18.95
N LYS A 155 -0.95 1.07 18.63
CA LYS A 155 -2.41 1.18 18.83
C LYS A 155 -3.17 0.58 17.64
N MET A 156 -2.93 -0.72 17.36
CA MET A 156 -3.51 -1.40 16.20
C MET A 156 -5.04 -1.45 16.22
N ASN A 157 -5.65 -1.43 17.41
CA ASN A 157 -7.11 -1.33 17.55
C ASN A 157 -7.67 -0.06 16.90
N ALA A 158 -7.07 1.11 17.19
CA ALA A 158 -7.51 2.37 16.61
C ALA A 158 -7.35 2.36 15.09
N PHE A 159 -6.20 1.88 14.60
CA PHE A 159 -5.95 1.71 13.18
C PHE A 159 -6.98 0.79 12.52
N ALA A 160 -7.30 -0.34 13.16
CA ALA A 160 -8.29 -1.30 12.66
C ALA A 160 -9.70 -0.68 12.61
N TYR A 161 -10.15 -0.06 13.69
CA TYR A 161 -11.50 0.53 13.75
C TYR A 161 -11.68 1.64 12.71
N ILE A 162 -10.75 2.58 12.59
CA ILE A 162 -10.86 3.68 11.62
C ILE A 162 -10.88 3.13 10.19
N SER A 163 -10.02 2.15 9.87
CA SER A 163 -10.02 1.55 8.54
C SER A 163 -11.25 0.70 8.23
N LEU A 164 -11.89 0.08 9.25
CA LEU A 164 -13.17 -0.60 9.07
C LEU A 164 -14.30 0.40 8.82
N VAL A 165 -14.32 1.54 9.53
CA VAL A 165 -15.26 2.62 9.27
C VAL A 165 -15.14 3.12 7.81
N ASP A 166 -13.92 3.31 7.31
CA ASP A 166 -13.67 3.72 5.91
C ASP A 166 -14.29 2.74 4.91
N VAL A 167 -14.08 1.43 5.12
CA VAL A 167 -14.61 0.40 4.20
C VAL A 167 -16.13 0.28 4.31
N LEU A 168 -16.71 0.40 5.51
CA LEU A 168 -18.15 0.41 5.68
C LEU A 168 -18.80 1.63 5.03
N LEU A 169 -18.18 2.80 5.14
CA LEU A 169 -18.63 4.01 4.43
C LEU A 169 -18.65 3.79 2.92
N LYS A 170 -17.60 3.18 2.36
CA LYS A 170 -17.54 2.85 0.92
C LYS A 170 -18.65 1.88 0.49
N LEU A 171 -19.00 0.93 1.34
CA LEU A 171 -20.13 0.03 1.11
C LEU A 171 -21.47 0.81 1.08
N VAL A 172 -21.70 1.68 2.08
CA VAL A 172 -22.89 2.54 2.12
C VAL A 172 -22.98 3.44 0.88
N ILE A 173 -21.87 4.03 0.47
CA ILE A 173 -21.77 4.85 -0.74
C ILE A 173 -22.25 4.09 -1.97
N CYS A 174 -21.86 2.84 -2.14
CA CYS A 174 -22.30 2.03 -3.29
C CYS A 174 -23.83 1.83 -3.32
N TYR A 175 -24.45 1.63 -2.16
CA TYR A 175 -25.90 1.56 -2.08
C TYR A 175 -26.59 2.91 -2.36
N VAL A 176 -26.01 4.02 -1.90
CA VAL A 176 -26.53 5.37 -2.21
C VAL A 176 -26.47 5.63 -3.71
N VAL A 177 -25.34 5.31 -4.36
CA VAL A 177 -25.14 5.50 -5.80
C VAL A 177 -26.07 4.62 -6.63
N ASP A 178 -26.33 3.37 -6.21
CA ASP A 178 -27.28 2.47 -6.92
C ASP A 178 -28.70 3.03 -6.97
N ASN A 179 -29.13 3.73 -5.93
CA ASN A 179 -30.47 4.32 -5.82
C ASN A 179 -30.58 5.76 -6.35
N PHE A 180 -29.51 6.34 -6.88
CA PHE A 180 -29.51 7.74 -7.32
C PHE A 180 -29.74 7.88 -8.82
N HIS A 181 -30.42 8.97 -9.24
CA HIS A 181 -30.92 9.16 -10.61
C HIS A 181 -30.10 10.15 -11.45
N SER A 182 -29.13 10.89 -10.86
CA SER A 182 -28.24 11.77 -11.62
C SER A 182 -26.92 11.09 -11.95
N ASP A 183 -25.90 11.84 -12.40
CA ASP A 183 -24.61 11.27 -12.82
C ASP A 183 -23.93 10.49 -11.67
N ARG A 184 -24.06 9.17 -11.76
CA ARG A 184 -23.59 8.23 -10.74
C ARG A 184 -22.08 8.23 -10.59
N LEU A 185 -21.31 8.49 -11.68
CA LEU A 185 -19.86 8.50 -11.64
C LEU A 185 -19.33 9.69 -10.84
N ILE A 186 -19.88 10.89 -11.09
CA ILE A 186 -19.50 12.10 -10.35
C ILE A 186 -19.92 11.97 -8.89
N LEU A 187 -21.15 11.53 -8.61
CA LEU A 187 -21.65 11.32 -7.25
C LEU A 187 -20.76 10.34 -6.48
N TYR A 188 -20.39 9.21 -7.09
CA TYR A 188 -19.50 8.23 -6.49
C TYR A 188 -18.16 8.86 -6.12
N GLY A 189 -17.54 9.59 -7.05
CA GLY A 189 -16.27 10.28 -6.79
C GLY A 189 -16.35 11.26 -5.62
N VAL A 190 -17.41 12.10 -5.56
CA VAL A 190 -17.62 13.06 -4.46
C VAL A 190 -17.78 12.34 -3.12
N LEU A 191 -18.63 11.31 -3.07
CA LEU A 191 -18.88 10.57 -1.83
C LEU A 191 -17.64 9.82 -1.33
N ILE A 192 -16.82 9.29 -2.24
CA ILE A 192 -15.52 8.66 -1.87
C ILE A 192 -14.58 9.68 -1.23
N VAL A 193 -14.48 10.90 -1.78
CA VAL A 193 -13.65 11.96 -1.18
C VAL A 193 -14.19 12.37 0.19
N VAL A 194 -15.50 12.47 0.35
CA VAL A 194 -16.13 12.75 1.65
C VAL A 194 -15.78 11.65 2.66
N ALA A 195 -15.89 10.37 2.29
CA ALA A 195 -15.52 9.25 3.17
C ALA A 195 -14.04 9.28 3.54
N GLN A 196 -13.15 9.57 2.58
CA GLN A 196 -11.71 9.70 2.84
C GLN A 196 -11.41 10.88 3.76
N THR A 197 -12.08 12.02 3.56
CA THR A 197 -11.94 13.20 4.44
C THR A 197 -12.40 12.88 5.85
N LEU A 198 -13.51 12.17 6.01
CA LEU A 198 -13.99 11.73 7.32
C LEU A 198 -13.01 10.76 8.00
N SER A 199 -12.50 9.78 7.27
CA SER A 199 -11.50 8.84 7.77
C SER A 199 -10.24 9.58 8.21
N GLN A 200 -9.80 10.57 7.45
CA GLN A 200 -8.65 11.42 7.77
C GLN A 200 -8.89 12.25 9.03
N PHE A 201 -10.09 12.83 9.14
CA PHE A 201 -10.48 13.55 10.34
C PHE A 201 -10.47 12.64 11.59
N LEU A 202 -10.92 11.39 11.47
CA LEU A 202 -10.87 10.42 12.56
C LEU A 202 -9.42 10.11 13.00
N TYR A 203 -8.50 9.92 12.04
CA TYR A 203 -7.07 9.74 12.35
C TYR A 203 -6.48 10.96 13.06
N TRP A 204 -6.75 12.16 12.55
CA TRP A 204 -6.33 13.42 13.15
C TRP A 204 -6.89 13.61 14.56
N ALA A 205 -8.20 13.43 14.73
CA ALA A 205 -8.87 13.59 16.02
C ALA A 205 -8.37 12.59 17.07
N TYR A 206 -8.17 11.32 16.66
CA TYR A 206 -7.60 10.31 17.54
C TYR A 206 -6.18 10.67 17.99
N CYS A 207 -5.31 11.07 17.06
CA CYS A 207 -3.95 11.45 17.38
C CYS A 207 -3.92 12.65 18.32
N ASN A 208 -4.65 13.74 18.01
CA ASN A 208 -4.68 14.94 18.83
C ASN A 208 -5.20 14.69 20.26
N LYS A 209 -6.16 13.76 20.41
CA LYS A 209 -6.72 13.41 21.73
C LYS A 209 -5.78 12.53 22.56
N LYS A 210 -5.00 11.64 21.91
CA LYS A 210 -4.23 10.60 22.59
C LYS A 210 -2.73 10.90 22.68
N PHE A 211 -2.18 11.67 21.75
CA PHE A 211 -0.75 11.90 21.61
C PHE A 211 -0.42 13.40 21.66
N GLN A 212 0.29 13.82 22.68
CA GLN A 212 0.68 15.25 22.83
C GLN A 212 1.65 15.69 21.72
N GLU A 213 2.43 14.78 21.20
CA GLU A 213 3.39 14.97 20.11
C GLU A 213 2.76 15.19 18.73
N SER A 214 1.45 14.97 18.58
CA SER A 214 0.74 15.23 17.34
C SER A 214 0.33 16.69 17.13
N LYS A 215 0.63 17.56 18.11
CA LYS A 215 0.36 19.00 18.00
C LYS A 215 1.19 19.59 16.87
N LEU A 216 0.50 20.28 15.95
CA LEU A 216 1.14 20.94 14.83
C LEU A 216 1.94 22.14 15.32
N CYS A 217 3.23 22.14 14.97
CA CYS A 217 4.15 23.25 15.21
C CYS A 217 4.90 23.56 13.92
N PHE A 218 5.11 24.81 13.63
CA PHE A 218 5.92 25.21 12.49
C PHE A 218 7.39 24.83 12.73
N VAL A 219 7.93 24.00 11.85
CA VAL A 219 9.34 23.58 11.87
C VAL A 219 10.01 24.09 10.61
N GLY A 220 10.98 24.97 10.74
CA GLY A 220 11.75 25.46 9.59
C GLY A 220 12.55 24.35 8.91
N TYR A 221 12.84 24.54 7.62
CA TYR A 221 13.63 23.59 6.84
C TYR A 221 15.04 23.40 7.43
N GLY A 222 15.44 22.17 7.70
CA GLY A 222 16.71 21.88 8.38
C GLY A 222 17.29 20.51 8.03
N ALA A 223 18.31 20.11 8.78
CA ALA A 223 19.05 18.85 8.55
C ALA A 223 18.14 17.61 8.57
N LEU A 224 17.12 17.59 9.43
CA LEU A 224 16.19 16.47 9.53
C LEU A 224 15.34 16.28 8.26
N HIS A 225 14.92 17.38 7.61
CA HIS A 225 14.22 17.32 6.33
C HIS A 225 15.11 16.67 5.26
N LYS A 226 16.38 17.12 5.16
CA LYS A 226 17.35 16.55 4.20
C LYS A 226 17.58 15.07 4.46
N GLU A 227 17.68 14.66 5.72
CA GLU A 227 17.92 13.28 6.11
C GLU A 227 16.74 12.38 5.72
N ILE A 228 15.50 12.78 6.07
CA ILE A 228 14.28 12.02 5.74
C ILE A 228 14.09 11.95 4.22
N LEU A 229 14.24 13.08 3.50
CA LEU A 229 14.12 13.11 2.04
C LEU A 229 15.19 12.27 1.34
N ARG A 230 16.43 12.26 1.86
CA ARG A 230 17.50 11.38 1.32
C ARG A 230 17.15 9.91 1.45
N ILE A 231 16.64 9.49 2.60
CA ILE A 231 16.24 8.09 2.82
C ILE A 231 15.01 7.74 1.97
N ALA A 232 14.03 8.64 1.88
CA ALA A 232 12.88 8.46 1.00
C ALA A 232 13.29 8.37 -0.47
N GLY A 233 14.23 9.22 -0.92
CA GLY A 233 14.78 9.20 -2.27
C GLY A 233 15.48 7.87 -2.62
N TRP A 234 16.26 7.30 -1.71
CA TRP A 234 16.83 5.95 -1.89
C TRP A 234 15.73 4.88 -1.99
N GLY A 235 14.66 5.02 -1.20
CA GLY A 235 13.48 4.16 -1.31
C GLY A 235 12.81 4.25 -2.69
N LEU A 236 12.65 5.48 -3.22
CA LEU A 236 12.11 5.70 -4.57
C LEU A 236 12.99 5.03 -5.64
N PHE A 237 14.30 5.24 -5.55
CA PHE A 237 15.26 4.63 -6.49
C PHE A 237 15.17 3.10 -6.50
N ALA A 238 14.91 2.47 -5.36
CA ALA A 238 14.73 1.02 -5.28
C ALA A 238 13.38 0.52 -5.82
N HIS A 239 12.31 1.33 -5.69
CA HIS A 239 10.98 0.94 -6.14
C HIS A 239 10.70 1.21 -7.62
N ILE A 240 11.34 2.21 -8.23
CA ILE A 240 11.19 2.53 -9.66
C ILE A 240 11.54 1.32 -10.56
N PRO A 241 12.71 0.64 -10.42
CA PRO A 241 13.02 -0.53 -11.22
C PRO A 241 12.01 -1.66 -11.06
N TYR A 242 11.48 -1.86 -9.85
CA TYR A 242 10.44 -2.86 -9.61
C TYR A 242 9.14 -2.55 -10.36
N ALA A 243 8.69 -1.29 -10.32
CA ALA A 243 7.49 -0.84 -11.03
C ALA A 243 7.65 -0.96 -12.56
N ILE A 244 8.82 -0.54 -13.08
CA ILE A 244 9.18 -0.67 -14.49
C ILE A 244 9.21 -2.15 -14.90
N ASN A 245 9.86 -3.01 -14.13
CA ASN A 245 9.97 -4.44 -14.41
C ASN A 245 8.57 -5.08 -14.49
N THR A 246 7.67 -4.78 -13.55
CA THR A 246 6.30 -5.29 -13.58
C THR A 246 5.55 -4.89 -14.86
N SER A 247 5.69 -3.63 -15.28
CA SER A 247 5.07 -3.11 -16.49
C SER A 247 5.70 -3.67 -17.77
N LEU A 248 7.03 -3.79 -17.81
CA LEU A 248 7.75 -4.41 -18.93
C LEU A 248 7.37 -5.87 -19.13
N ILE A 249 7.29 -6.66 -18.06
CA ILE A 249 6.87 -8.06 -18.17
C ILE A 249 5.44 -8.16 -18.74
N ASN A 250 4.51 -7.28 -18.32
CA ASN A 250 3.16 -7.26 -18.91
C ASN A 250 3.19 -6.93 -20.40
N MET A 251 4.02 -5.94 -20.80
CA MET A 251 4.17 -5.54 -22.18
C MET A 251 4.78 -6.68 -23.03
N LEU A 252 5.84 -7.31 -22.56
CA LEU A 252 6.48 -8.44 -23.22
C LEU A 252 5.52 -9.63 -23.37
N LEU A 253 4.75 -9.95 -22.35
CA LEU A 253 3.74 -11.01 -22.42
C LEU A 253 2.65 -10.69 -23.45
N ASN A 254 2.26 -9.41 -23.58
CA ASN A 254 1.33 -8.98 -24.63
C ASN A 254 1.94 -9.02 -26.04
N MET A 255 3.23 -8.68 -26.19
CA MET A 255 3.90 -8.62 -27.49
C MET A 255 4.26 -10.01 -28.03
N PHE A 256 4.72 -10.91 -27.19
CA PHE A 256 5.26 -12.22 -27.60
C PHE A 256 4.31 -13.40 -27.34
N PHE A 257 3.33 -13.22 -26.47
CA PHE A 257 2.34 -14.23 -26.14
C PHE A 257 0.92 -13.69 -26.36
N SER A 258 -0.08 -14.47 -26.10
CA SER A 258 -1.48 -14.07 -26.29
C SER A 258 -2.01 -13.22 -25.10
N PRO A 259 -3.11 -12.47 -25.29
CA PRO A 259 -3.83 -11.83 -24.19
C PRO A 259 -4.25 -12.80 -23.07
N ILE A 260 -4.42 -14.10 -23.41
CA ILE A 260 -4.77 -15.16 -22.47
C ILE A 260 -3.65 -15.36 -21.42
N VAL A 261 -2.39 -15.36 -21.85
CA VAL A 261 -1.23 -15.49 -20.95
C VAL A 261 -1.13 -14.28 -20.00
N ASN A 262 -1.46 -13.10 -20.52
CA ASN A 262 -1.47 -11.88 -19.71
C ASN A 262 -2.60 -11.90 -18.65
N ALA A 263 -3.78 -12.41 -19.04
CA ALA A 263 -4.88 -12.63 -18.10
C ALA A 263 -4.51 -13.65 -17.02
N ALA A 264 -3.89 -14.78 -17.40
CA ALA A 264 -3.40 -15.79 -16.47
C ALA A 264 -2.40 -15.21 -15.45
N ARG A 265 -1.47 -14.36 -15.91
CA ARG A 265 -0.55 -13.65 -15.03
C ARG A 265 -1.27 -12.67 -14.10
N GLY A 266 -2.23 -11.90 -14.61
CA GLY A 266 -3.05 -10.98 -13.80
C GLY A 266 -3.73 -11.69 -12.63
N ILE A 267 -4.32 -12.87 -12.87
CA ILE A 267 -4.93 -13.72 -11.86
C ILE A 267 -3.87 -14.19 -10.85
N SER A 268 -2.69 -14.64 -11.33
CA SER A 268 -1.63 -15.12 -10.45
C SER A 268 -1.11 -14.01 -9.51
N VAL A 269 -0.97 -12.79 -10.00
CA VAL A 269 -0.60 -11.61 -9.19
C VAL A 269 -1.65 -11.32 -8.13
N GLN A 270 -2.93 -11.47 -8.46
CA GLN A 270 -4.03 -11.24 -7.52
C GLN A 270 -4.03 -12.26 -6.37
N VAL A 271 -3.85 -13.56 -6.69
CA VAL A 271 -3.70 -14.62 -5.68
C VAL A 271 -2.48 -14.38 -4.80
N THR A 272 -1.33 -14.09 -5.41
CA THR A 272 -0.08 -13.83 -4.70
C THR A 272 -0.18 -12.63 -3.77
N SER A 273 -0.82 -11.55 -4.21
CA SER A 273 -1.05 -10.35 -3.39
C SER A 273 -1.94 -10.66 -2.19
N ALA A 274 -2.99 -11.47 -2.36
CA ALA A 274 -3.83 -11.90 -1.25
C ALA A 274 -3.04 -12.73 -0.23
N LEU A 275 -2.20 -13.66 -0.67
CA LEU A 275 -1.33 -14.45 0.20
C LEU A 275 -0.30 -13.58 0.95
N GLN A 276 0.34 -12.64 0.26
CA GLN A 276 1.32 -11.73 0.86
C GLN A 276 0.71 -10.80 1.92
N GLN A 277 -0.59 -10.50 1.81
CA GLN A 277 -1.27 -9.66 2.79
C GLN A 277 -1.23 -10.24 4.21
N PHE A 278 -1.21 -11.57 4.35
CA PHE A 278 -1.06 -12.23 5.65
C PHE A 278 0.30 -11.93 6.29
N SER A 279 1.38 -12.04 5.52
CA SER A 279 2.72 -11.68 6.00
C SER A 279 2.84 -10.19 6.31
N THR A 280 2.29 -9.33 5.46
CA THR A 280 2.33 -7.87 5.63
C THR A 280 1.65 -7.43 6.94
N ASN A 281 0.53 -8.03 7.32
CA ASN A 281 -0.15 -7.69 8.58
C ASN A 281 0.68 -8.09 9.80
N LEU A 282 1.32 -9.26 9.79
CA LEU A 282 2.26 -9.65 10.84
C LEU A 282 3.41 -8.65 10.94
N GLN A 283 4.03 -8.30 9.81
CA GLN A 283 5.14 -7.34 9.76
C GLN A 283 4.73 -5.96 10.26
N THR A 284 3.53 -5.48 9.94
CA THR A 284 3.01 -4.20 10.43
C THR A 284 2.97 -4.15 11.96
N SER A 285 2.65 -5.26 12.63
CA SER A 285 2.61 -5.31 14.09
C SER A 285 4.00 -5.43 14.74
N VAL A 286 4.96 -6.06 14.05
CA VAL A 286 6.31 -6.34 14.59
C VAL A 286 7.30 -5.20 14.27
N THR A 287 7.16 -4.54 13.13
CA THR A 287 8.07 -3.49 12.65
C THR A 287 8.39 -2.40 13.69
N PRO A 288 7.41 -1.83 14.43
CA PRO A 288 7.71 -0.83 15.45
C PRO A 288 8.59 -1.37 16.56
N GLN A 289 8.38 -2.63 16.96
CA GLN A 289 9.16 -3.28 18.03
C GLN A 289 10.61 -3.50 17.59
N ILE A 290 10.85 -3.97 16.35
CA ILE A 290 12.20 -4.14 15.78
C ILE A 290 12.94 -2.80 15.81
N THR A 291 12.28 -1.73 15.34
CA THR A 291 12.89 -0.39 15.25
C THR A 291 13.15 0.22 16.64
N LYS A 292 12.24 0.02 17.60
CA LYS A 292 12.42 0.47 18.99
C LYS A 292 13.57 -0.27 19.68
N SER A 293 13.65 -1.60 19.51
CA SER A 293 14.73 -2.41 20.07
C SER A 293 16.10 -1.93 19.55
N TYR A 294 16.19 -1.62 18.24
CA TYR A 294 17.39 -1.00 17.68
C TYR A 294 17.72 0.36 18.34
N ALA A 295 16.72 1.23 18.50
CA ALA A 295 16.89 2.56 19.10
C ALA A 295 17.31 2.53 20.58
N MET A 296 16.99 1.42 21.28
CA MET A 296 17.40 1.16 22.67
C MET A 296 18.72 0.39 22.77
N ASN A 297 19.41 0.09 21.65
CA ASN A 297 20.60 -0.77 21.56
C ASN A 297 20.37 -2.21 22.04
N ASP A 298 19.13 -2.69 22.07
CA ASP A 298 18.77 -4.08 22.40
C ASP A 298 18.80 -4.92 21.11
N TYR A 299 20.02 -5.23 20.66
CA TYR A 299 20.24 -5.96 19.41
C TYR A 299 19.82 -7.43 19.50
N GLU A 300 19.91 -8.05 20.68
CA GLU A 300 19.48 -9.44 20.90
C GLU A 300 17.96 -9.54 20.66
N ARG A 301 17.20 -8.63 21.23
CA ARG A 301 15.76 -8.57 21.04
C ARG A 301 15.40 -8.25 19.58
N MET A 302 16.12 -7.31 18.95
CA MET A 302 15.91 -6.99 17.54
C MET A 302 16.08 -8.22 16.66
N LEU A 303 17.17 -8.97 16.83
CA LEU A 303 17.46 -10.20 16.08
C LEU A 303 16.43 -11.30 16.37
N PHE A 304 16.05 -11.47 17.65
CA PHE A 304 14.98 -12.39 18.05
C PHE A 304 13.68 -12.10 17.31
N LEU A 305 13.26 -10.82 17.24
CA LEU A 305 12.04 -10.40 16.55
C LEU A 305 12.13 -10.65 15.03
N ILE A 306 13.26 -10.33 14.40
CA ILE A 306 13.49 -10.56 12.97
C ILE A 306 13.39 -12.06 12.65
N ILE A 307 14.11 -12.91 13.38
CA ILE A 307 14.13 -14.36 13.12
C ILE A 307 12.75 -14.97 13.35
N ASN A 308 12.10 -14.65 14.46
CA ASN A 308 10.80 -15.23 14.77
C ASN A 308 9.69 -14.70 13.85
N SER A 309 9.69 -13.42 13.49
CA SER A 309 8.70 -12.92 12.53
C SER A 309 8.87 -13.55 11.14
N SER A 310 10.11 -13.82 10.70
CA SER A 310 10.36 -14.58 9.47
C SER A 310 9.79 -16.00 9.57
N ARG A 311 10.09 -16.72 10.66
CA ARG A 311 9.59 -18.08 10.89
C ARG A 311 8.06 -18.13 10.92
N PHE A 312 7.42 -17.24 11.69
CA PHE A 312 5.96 -17.19 11.78
C PHE A 312 5.31 -16.81 10.45
N SER A 313 5.91 -15.89 9.68
CA SER A 313 5.41 -15.57 8.33
C SER A 313 5.43 -16.78 7.41
N ILE A 314 6.52 -17.57 7.45
CA ILE A 314 6.64 -18.80 6.65
C ILE A 314 5.62 -19.85 7.09
N TYR A 315 5.50 -20.11 8.39
CA TYR A 315 4.55 -21.11 8.90
C TYR A 315 3.12 -20.75 8.54
N LEU A 316 2.75 -19.47 8.71
CA LEU A 316 1.43 -18.98 8.37
C LEU A 316 1.17 -19.10 6.86
N LEU A 317 2.13 -18.68 6.04
CA LEU A 317 2.01 -18.79 4.59
C LEU A 317 1.91 -20.26 4.18
N PHE A 318 2.68 -21.16 4.77
CA PHE A 318 2.67 -22.59 4.47
C PHE A 318 1.30 -23.22 4.78
N ILE A 319 0.72 -22.90 5.96
CA ILE A 319 -0.60 -23.41 6.36
C ILE A 319 -1.68 -22.99 5.35
N ILE A 320 -1.60 -21.76 4.83
CA ILE A 320 -2.58 -21.24 3.86
C ILE A 320 -2.31 -21.78 2.45
N VAL A 321 -1.05 -21.78 2.05
CA VAL A 321 -0.63 -22.16 0.68
C VAL A 321 -0.82 -23.64 0.44
N LEU A 322 -0.54 -24.51 1.42
CA LEU A 322 -0.58 -25.96 1.23
C LEU A 322 -1.96 -26.44 0.71
N PRO A 323 -3.10 -26.14 1.36
CA PRO A 323 -4.41 -26.52 0.84
C PRO A 323 -4.74 -25.82 -0.48
N VAL A 324 -4.36 -24.56 -0.67
CA VAL A 324 -4.57 -23.84 -1.93
C VAL A 324 -3.79 -24.49 -3.07
N TYR A 325 -2.54 -24.89 -2.83
CA TYR A 325 -1.70 -25.54 -3.83
C TYR A 325 -2.23 -26.93 -4.24
N MET A 326 -2.72 -27.71 -3.26
CA MET A 326 -3.26 -29.04 -3.48
C MET A 326 -4.59 -29.04 -4.26
N ARG A 327 -5.42 -28.01 -4.03
CA ARG A 327 -6.74 -27.86 -4.65
C ARG A 327 -6.84 -26.64 -5.56
N LEU A 328 -5.72 -26.25 -6.18
CA LEU A 328 -5.62 -25.02 -6.96
C LEU A 328 -6.62 -24.97 -8.11
N GLU A 329 -6.75 -26.07 -8.84
CA GLU A 329 -7.63 -26.15 -10.01
C GLU A 329 -9.11 -26.10 -9.60
N ASP A 330 -9.47 -26.80 -8.51
CA ASP A 330 -10.83 -26.76 -7.96
C ASP A 330 -11.19 -25.33 -7.47
N ILE A 331 -10.26 -24.65 -6.81
CA ILE A 331 -10.46 -23.29 -6.33
C ILE A 331 -10.60 -22.31 -7.50
N LEU A 332 -9.77 -22.44 -8.53
CA LEU A 332 -9.85 -21.60 -9.71
C LEU A 332 -11.15 -21.79 -10.49
N SER A 333 -11.60 -23.04 -10.66
CA SER A 333 -12.86 -23.34 -11.35
C SER A 333 -14.10 -22.86 -10.57
N LEU A 334 -14.01 -22.83 -9.22
CA LEU A 334 -15.07 -22.26 -8.37
C LEU A 334 -15.12 -20.72 -8.45
N TRP A 335 -13.95 -20.10 -8.59
CA TRP A 335 -13.82 -18.64 -8.58
C TRP A 335 -14.05 -18.01 -9.96
N LEU A 336 -13.53 -18.63 -11.03
CA LEU A 336 -13.54 -18.13 -12.40
C LEU A 336 -14.53 -18.94 -13.25
N VAL A 337 -15.26 -18.23 -14.11
CA VAL A 337 -16.17 -18.89 -15.10
C VAL A 337 -15.35 -19.71 -16.10
N GLU A 338 -14.23 -19.14 -16.56
CA GLU A 338 -13.24 -19.81 -17.40
C GLU A 338 -11.85 -19.56 -16.81
N VAL A 339 -11.05 -20.62 -16.67
CA VAL A 339 -9.69 -20.54 -16.17
C VAL A 339 -8.75 -20.40 -17.37
N PRO A 340 -8.07 -19.24 -17.55
CA PRO A 340 -7.14 -19.09 -18.66
C PRO A 340 -6.01 -20.11 -18.58
N GLU A 341 -5.54 -20.55 -19.76
CA GLU A 341 -4.40 -21.46 -19.86
C GLU A 341 -3.17 -20.88 -19.15
N TYR A 342 -2.35 -21.72 -18.56
CA TYR A 342 -1.16 -21.38 -17.75
C TYR A 342 -1.43 -20.69 -16.38
N THR A 343 -2.67 -20.38 -16.01
CA THR A 343 -2.98 -19.70 -14.72
C THR A 343 -2.43 -20.49 -13.54
N SER A 344 -2.67 -21.80 -13.48
CA SER A 344 -2.19 -22.68 -12.41
C SER A 344 -0.67 -22.71 -12.34
N SER A 345 0.01 -22.76 -13.48
CA SER A 345 1.49 -22.76 -13.56
C SER A 345 2.08 -21.44 -13.05
N PHE A 346 1.50 -20.30 -13.46
CA PHE A 346 1.92 -18.99 -12.96
C PHE A 346 1.73 -18.87 -11.44
N ILE A 347 0.59 -19.34 -10.90
CA ILE A 347 0.34 -19.29 -9.46
C ILE A 347 1.35 -20.15 -8.69
N ARG A 348 1.63 -21.37 -9.15
CA ARG A 348 2.61 -22.27 -8.53
C ARG A 348 4.00 -21.62 -8.44
N ILE A 349 4.45 -20.96 -9.51
CA ILE A 349 5.74 -20.27 -9.55
C ILE A 349 5.74 -19.04 -8.61
N THR A 350 4.68 -18.23 -8.67
CA THR A 350 4.62 -16.99 -7.86
C THR A 350 4.47 -17.25 -6.36
N ILE A 351 3.91 -18.39 -5.97
CA ILE A 351 3.88 -18.86 -4.57
C ILE A 351 5.30 -19.02 -4.02
N ILE A 352 6.23 -19.61 -4.79
CA ILE A 352 7.63 -19.76 -4.37
C ILE A 352 8.25 -18.38 -4.08
N GLY A 353 8.02 -17.40 -4.97
CA GLY A 353 8.43 -16.02 -4.76
C GLY A 353 7.87 -15.39 -3.47
N SER A 354 6.65 -15.76 -3.08
CA SER A 354 6.02 -15.27 -1.85
C SER A 354 6.75 -15.75 -0.59
N PHE A 355 7.25 -16.99 -0.55
CA PHE A 355 8.06 -17.49 0.56
C PHE A 355 9.38 -16.72 0.68
N LEU A 356 10.05 -16.42 -0.44
CA LEU A 356 11.27 -15.60 -0.43
C LEU A 356 10.99 -14.18 0.08
N THR A 357 9.87 -13.59 -0.31
CA THR A 357 9.45 -12.26 0.17
C THR A 357 9.18 -12.27 1.68
N CYS A 358 8.59 -13.33 2.23
CA CYS A 358 8.37 -13.48 3.67
C CYS A 358 9.67 -13.52 4.48
N LEU A 359 10.73 -14.09 3.93
CA LEU A 359 12.08 -14.08 4.54
C LEU A 359 12.74 -12.70 4.44
N GLN A 360 12.63 -12.06 3.27
CA GLN A 360 13.29 -10.80 2.98
C GLN A 360 12.72 -9.63 3.80
N THR A 361 11.40 -9.60 4.03
CA THR A 361 10.73 -8.43 4.62
C THR A 361 11.24 -8.07 6.02
N PRO A 362 11.33 -8.99 7.02
CA PRO A 362 11.85 -8.65 8.35
C PRO A 362 13.32 -8.25 8.33
N LEU A 363 14.13 -8.87 7.46
CA LEU A 363 15.55 -8.50 7.27
C LEU A 363 15.67 -7.06 6.77
N THR A 364 14.82 -6.68 5.81
CA THR A 364 14.77 -5.32 5.28
C THR A 364 14.38 -4.31 6.36
N VAL A 365 13.45 -4.66 7.27
CA VAL A 365 13.09 -3.81 8.42
C VAL A 365 14.28 -3.61 9.33
N GLY A 366 15.04 -4.67 9.64
CA GLY A 366 16.27 -4.60 10.43
C GLY A 366 17.31 -3.66 9.81
N LEU A 367 17.57 -3.79 8.52
CA LEU A 367 18.47 -2.89 7.77
C LEU A 367 17.98 -1.43 7.76
N ARG A 368 16.69 -1.21 7.53
CA ARG A 368 16.09 0.14 7.59
C ARG A 368 16.23 0.76 8.96
N SER A 369 16.11 -0.01 10.04
CA SER A 369 16.27 0.50 11.41
C SER A 369 17.67 1.06 11.65
N GLN A 370 18.70 0.49 11.05
CA GLN A 370 20.10 0.97 11.12
C GLN A 370 20.32 2.29 10.36
N GLY A 371 19.46 2.65 9.43
CA GLY A 371 19.59 3.86 8.61
C GLY A 371 20.57 3.76 7.44
N ASN A 372 21.32 2.66 7.32
CA ASN A 372 22.26 2.44 6.22
C ASN A 372 21.57 1.75 5.04
N ILE A 373 20.60 2.44 4.46
CA ILE A 373 19.69 1.89 3.43
C ILE A 373 20.26 2.07 2.02
N GLY A 374 21.11 3.07 1.82
CA GLY A 374 21.57 3.46 0.48
C GLY A 374 22.26 2.31 -0.27
N LYS A 375 23.24 1.63 0.35
CA LYS A 375 23.97 0.53 -0.29
C LYS A 375 23.07 -0.66 -0.68
N PRO A 376 22.25 -1.24 0.24
CA PRO A 376 21.36 -2.34 -0.13
C PRO A 376 20.36 -1.96 -1.24
N PHE A 377 19.79 -0.76 -1.21
CA PHE A 377 18.87 -0.33 -2.25
C PHE A 377 19.53 -0.02 -3.58
N PHE A 378 20.76 0.50 -3.56
CA PHE A 378 21.56 0.68 -4.76
C PHE A 378 21.83 -0.65 -5.45
N TRP A 379 22.30 -1.65 -4.73
CA TRP A 379 22.57 -2.99 -5.28
C TRP A 379 21.29 -3.69 -5.75
N SER A 380 20.18 -3.56 -5.02
CA SER A 380 18.89 -4.10 -5.48
C SER A 380 18.39 -3.43 -6.75
N GLY A 381 18.57 -2.11 -6.88
CA GLY A 381 18.25 -1.36 -8.07
C GLY A 381 19.12 -1.79 -9.27
N ILE A 382 20.43 -1.93 -9.09
CA ILE A 382 21.35 -2.43 -10.14
C ILE A 382 20.94 -3.83 -10.56
N ALA A 383 20.73 -4.75 -9.61
CA ALA A 383 20.32 -6.12 -9.92
C ALA A 383 19.02 -6.17 -10.74
N ALA A 384 18.03 -5.34 -10.40
CA ALA A 384 16.78 -5.24 -11.15
C ALA A 384 16.99 -4.71 -12.58
N VAL A 385 17.84 -3.69 -12.76
CA VAL A 385 18.17 -3.13 -14.09
C VAL A 385 19.00 -4.12 -14.89
N SER A 386 20.00 -4.77 -14.30
CA SER A 386 20.84 -5.76 -14.99
C SER A 386 20.03 -6.97 -15.45
N TYR A 387 19.06 -7.43 -14.64
CA TYR A 387 18.16 -8.51 -15.01
C TYR A 387 17.28 -8.13 -16.22
N THR A 388 16.78 -6.89 -16.28
CA THR A 388 16.02 -6.40 -17.43
C THR A 388 16.87 -6.25 -18.68
N HIS A 389 18.12 -5.80 -18.54
CA HIS A 389 19.07 -5.66 -19.66
C HIS A 389 19.50 -7.01 -20.25
N LEU A 390 19.88 -7.97 -19.41
CA LEU A 390 20.27 -9.30 -19.87
C LEU A 390 19.15 -9.98 -20.65
N ARG A 391 17.90 -9.84 -20.19
CA ARG A 391 16.73 -10.43 -20.85
C ARG A 391 16.36 -9.72 -22.18
N ALA A 392 16.67 -8.43 -22.31
CA ALA A 392 16.49 -7.69 -23.57
C ALA A 392 17.54 -8.03 -24.64
N HIS A 393 18.67 -8.62 -24.26
CA HIS A 393 19.71 -9.07 -25.19
C HIS A 393 19.54 -10.54 -25.64
N GLU A 394 18.73 -11.32 -24.93
CA GLU A 394 18.43 -12.73 -25.29
C GLU A 394 17.21 -12.85 -26.23
N THR A 395 16.50 -11.76 -26.52
CA THR A 395 15.38 -11.67 -27.48
C THR A 395 15.73 -10.83 -28.68
#